data_d969ab1e76e882dcbdeb19eaf0e56d32
#
_entry.id   d969ab1e76e882dcbdeb19eaf0e56d32
#
_cell.length_a   1.000
_cell.length_b   1.000
_cell.length_c   1.000
_cell.angle_alpha   90.00
_cell.angle_beta   90.00
_cell.angle_gamma   90.00
#
_symmetry.space_group_name_H-M   'P 1'
#
loop_
_entity.id
_entity.type
_entity.pdbx_description
1 polymer ?
#
loop_
_entity_poly.entity_id
_entity_poly.type
_entity_poly.pdbx_seq_one_letter_code
_entity_poly.pdbx_strand_id
1 'polypeptide(L)'
;GELLSNYYHSRFGVDTRSVRFPGIISNVTLPGGGTTDYAVEIYYEAVKGNKFVCNIAPDVYMDMMYMPDALRATVDLMEADPAKLKHRNSFNIAAMSFTPEIIREVVERHVPGFQMEYNVDPVKDQISRSWPNSLDDTCAREEWGWKPEWDLESMTKDMLEKVAAKLK
;
A
#
# COMPACT_ATOMS: atom_id res chain seq x y z
N GLY A 1 -10.50 13.30 -12.84
CA GLY A 1 -9.53 14.13 -12.11
C GLY A 1 -8.30 14.43 -12.93
N GLU A 2 -7.51 13.45 -13.33
CA GLU A 2 -6.18 13.62 -13.97
C GLU A 2 -6.21 14.44 -15.28
N LEU A 3 -7.15 14.16 -16.20
CA LEU A 3 -7.27 14.91 -17.43
C LEU A 3 -7.62 16.39 -17.19
N LEU A 4 -8.48 16.67 -16.21
CA LEU A 4 -8.81 18.03 -15.80
C LEU A 4 -7.61 18.74 -15.19
N SER A 5 -6.86 18.06 -14.34
CA SER A 5 -5.62 18.59 -13.75
C SER A 5 -4.64 19.04 -14.83
N ASN A 6 -4.39 18.17 -15.83
CA ASN A 6 -3.56 18.53 -16.98
C ASN A 6 -4.10 19.73 -17.76
N TYR A 7 -5.41 19.76 -18.03
CA TYR A 7 -6.03 20.87 -18.74
C TYR A 7 -5.89 22.19 -17.99
N TYR A 8 -6.20 22.20 -16.69
CA TYR A 8 -6.08 23.41 -15.88
C TYR A 8 -4.64 23.89 -15.77
N HIS A 9 -3.69 22.98 -15.66
CA HIS A 9 -2.28 23.35 -15.66
C HIS A 9 -1.86 23.99 -16.99
N SER A 10 -2.12 23.31 -18.11
CA SER A 10 -1.68 23.77 -19.43
C SER A 10 -2.41 25.03 -19.90
N ARG A 11 -3.68 25.19 -19.57
CA ARG A 11 -4.52 26.29 -20.05
C ARG A 11 -4.48 27.52 -19.15
N PHE A 12 -4.37 27.36 -17.86
CA PHE A 12 -4.49 28.43 -16.87
C PHE A 12 -3.28 28.58 -15.94
N GLY A 13 -2.26 27.75 -16.10
CA GLY A 13 -1.06 27.80 -15.25
C GLY A 13 -1.29 27.35 -13.80
N VAL A 14 -2.39 26.66 -13.50
CA VAL A 14 -2.66 26.19 -12.15
C VAL A 14 -1.68 25.06 -11.81
N ASP A 15 -0.98 25.18 -10.68
CA ASP A 15 -0.08 24.13 -10.21
C ASP A 15 -0.89 22.97 -9.61
N THR A 16 -1.23 22.03 -10.46
CA THR A 16 -1.93 20.81 -10.09
C THR A 16 -0.94 19.66 -9.95
N ARG A 17 -1.09 18.85 -8.89
CA ARG A 17 -0.24 17.70 -8.62
C ARG A 17 -1.09 16.54 -8.12
N SER A 18 -0.81 15.33 -8.56
CA SER A 18 -1.49 14.14 -8.05
C SER A 18 -0.63 12.89 -8.10
N VAL A 19 -0.91 11.98 -7.16
CA VAL A 19 -0.30 10.65 -7.07
C VAL A 19 -1.34 9.57 -7.33
N ARG A 20 -0.87 8.41 -7.78
CA ARG A 20 -1.60 7.14 -7.80
C ARG A 20 -1.01 6.25 -6.74
N PHE A 21 -1.81 5.98 -5.72
CA PHE A 21 -1.42 5.10 -4.63
C PHE A 21 -1.59 3.63 -4.99
N PRO A 22 -0.69 2.75 -4.52
CA PRO A 22 -0.95 1.31 -4.45
C PRO A 22 -1.96 0.99 -3.34
N GLY A 23 -2.12 -0.27 -2.97
CA GLY A 23 -2.90 -0.66 -1.80
C GLY A 23 -2.29 -0.06 -0.52
N ILE A 24 -3.08 0.68 0.27
CA ILE A 24 -2.58 1.33 1.49
C ILE A 24 -2.88 0.48 2.71
N ILE A 25 -1.84 0.23 3.52
CA ILE A 25 -1.91 -0.49 4.79
C ILE A 25 -1.85 0.53 5.93
N SER A 26 -2.79 0.44 6.88
CA SER A 26 -2.88 1.35 8.02
C SER A 26 -3.27 0.61 9.30
N ASN A 27 -2.67 1.00 10.42
CA ASN A 27 -3.07 0.53 11.75
C ASN A 27 -4.21 1.37 12.37
N VAL A 28 -4.64 2.45 11.73
CA VAL A 28 -5.63 3.39 12.29
C VAL A 28 -7.06 2.96 11.97
N THR A 29 -7.35 2.72 10.70
CA THR A 29 -8.70 2.35 10.24
C THR A 29 -8.84 0.84 10.21
N LEU A 30 -10.00 0.35 10.68
CA LEU A 30 -10.33 -1.08 10.59
C LEU A 30 -10.58 -1.46 9.13
N PRO A 31 -10.27 -2.71 8.74
CA PRO A 31 -10.58 -3.24 7.43
C PRO A 31 -12.08 -3.13 7.13
N GLY A 32 -12.43 -2.74 5.91
CA GLY A 32 -13.83 -2.57 5.46
C GLY A 32 -14.34 -3.66 4.51
N GLY A 33 -13.54 -4.69 4.26
CA GLY A 33 -13.87 -5.79 3.34
C GLY A 33 -13.39 -5.58 1.91
N GLY A 34 -12.45 -4.65 1.70
CA GLY A 34 -11.79 -4.43 0.41
C GLY A 34 -10.86 -5.57 -0.01
N THR A 35 -10.43 -5.56 -1.26
CA THR A 35 -9.57 -6.61 -1.83
C THR A 35 -8.19 -6.66 -1.14
N THR A 36 -7.65 -5.50 -0.74
CA THR A 36 -6.33 -5.38 -0.10
C THR A 36 -6.37 -5.53 1.42
N ASP A 37 -7.56 -5.62 2.01
CA ASP A 37 -7.75 -5.58 3.46
C ASP A 37 -7.15 -6.80 4.17
N TYR A 38 -6.93 -7.91 3.46
CA TYR A 38 -6.23 -9.07 4.02
C TYR A 38 -4.88 -8.69 4.64
N ALA A 39 -4.18 -7.71 4.03
CA ALA A 39 -2.88 -7.22 4.48
C ALA A 39 -2.96 -6.33 5.74
N VAL A 40 -4.16 -6.02 6.20
CA VAL A 40 -4.43 -5.38 7.50
C VAL A 40 -5.03 -6.38 8.48
N GLU A 41 -6.01 -7.18 8.04
CA GLU A 41 -6.71 -8.18 8.86
C GLU A 41 -5.75 -9.20 9.47
N ILE A 42 -4.73 -9.63 8.73
CA ILE A 42 -3.72 -10.58 9.18
C ILE A 42 -3.07 -10.16 10.51
N TYR A 43 -2.79 -8.88 10.71
CA TYR A 43 -2.17 -8.36 11.93
C TYR A 43 -3.13 -8.38 13.13
N TYR A 44 -4.42 -8.08 12.90
CA TYR A 44 -5.43 -8.16 13.94
C TYR A 44 -5.61 -9.59 14.43
N GLU A 45 -5.67 -10.56 13.52
CA GLU A 45 -5.83 -11.95 13.89
C GLU A 45 -4.55 -12.53 14.54
N ALA A 46 -3.38 -12.15 14.05
CA ALA A 46 -2.12 -12.54 14.67
C ALA A 46 -1.99 -12.03 16.13
N VAL A 47 -2.35 -10.77 16.38
CA VAL A 47 -2.29 -10.20 17.76
C VAL A 47 -3.32 -10.82 18.68
N LYS A 48 -4.50 -11.20 18.18
CA LYS A 48 -5.52 -11.91 18.96
C LYS A 48 -5.16 -13.37 19.25
N GLY A 49 -4.12 -13.91 18.60
CA GLY A 49 -3.76 -15.33 18.68
C GLY A 49 -4.72 -16.23 17.91
N ASN A 50 -5.46 -15.69 16.95
CA ASN A 50 -6.38 -16.43 16.11
C ASN A 50 -5.68 -16.96 14.85
N LYS A 51 -6.31 -17.95 14.22
CA LYS A 51 -5.98 -18.33 12.86
C LYS A 51 -6.61 -17.32 11.89
N PHE A 52 -5.83 -16.89 10.88
CA PHE A 52 -6.34 -16.02 9.82
C PHE A 52 -6.82 -16.85 8.62
N VAL A 53 -7.95 -16.46 8.04
CA VAL A 53 -8.47 -17.05 6.80
C VAL A 53 -8.42 -16.01 5.70
N CYS A 54 -7.46 -16.16 4.79
CA CYS A 54 -7.27 -15.24 3.67
C CYS A 54 -8.23 -15.55 2.52
N ASN A 55 -8.83 -14.52 1.97
CA ASN A 55 -9.77 -14.65 0.84
C ASN A 55 -9.13 -14.39 -0.53
N ILE A 56 -7.83 -14.14 -0.57
CA ILE A 56 -7.01 -14.00 -1.78
C ILE A 56 -6.07 -15.19 -1.89
N ALA A 57 -5.79 -15.66 -3.10
CA ALA A 57 -4.91 -16.79 -3.32
C ALA A 57 -3.45 -16.48 -2.92
N PRO A 58 -2.66 -17.47 -2.49
CA PRO A 58 -1.33 -17.28 -1.91
C PRO A 58 -0.32 -16.66 -2.86
N ASP A 59 -0.52 -16.76 -4.16
CA ASP A 59 0.42 -16.40 -5.23
C ASP A 59 0.14 -15.04 -5.88
N VAL A 60 -0.89 -14.33 -5.45
CA VAL A 60 -1.30 -13.06 -6.06
C VAL A 60 -0.44 -11.91 -5.54
N TYR A 61 0.40 -11.37 -6.42
CA TYR A 61 1.17 -10.16 -6.12
C TYR A 61 0.29 -8.93 -6.17
N MET A 62 0.45 -8.06 -5.19
CA MET A 62 -0.16 -6.72 -5.18
C MET A 62 0.83 -5.70 -4.67
N ASP A 63 0.86 -4.55 -5.33
CA ASP A 63 1.68 -3.42 -4.87
C ASP A 63 1.01 -2.74 -3.67
N MET A 64 1.78 -2.54 -2.61
CA MET A 64 1.30 -2.06 -1.33
C MET A 64 2.21 -0.96 -0.77
N MET A 65 1.65 -0.14 0.11
CA MET A 65 2.37 0.93 0.79
C MET A 65 1.88 1.10 2.21
N TYR A 66 2.78 1.38 3.15
CA TYR A 66 2.39 1.73 4.50
C TYR A 66 1.94 3.19 4.57
N MET A 67 0.93 3.49 5.39
CA MET A 67 0.33 4.82 5.51
C MET A 67 1.33 5.96 5.78
N PRO A 68 2.38 5.81 6.62
CA PRO A 68 3.36 6.87 6.81
C PRO A 68 4.05 7.28 5.51
N ASP A 69 4.41 6.32 4.63
CA ASP A 69 4.97 6.62 3.32
C ASP A 69 3.96 7.31 2.40
N ALA A 70 2.69 6.92 2.42
CA ALA A 70 1.64 7.55 1.63
C ALA A 70 1.44 9.03 2.02
N LEU A 71 1.44 9.32 3.31
CA LEU A 71 1.33 10.69 3.83
C LEU A 71 2.56 11.52 3.44
N ARG A 72 3.76 10.98 3.63
CA ARG A 72 5.01 11.65 3.27
C ARG A 72 5.08 11.92 1.77
N ALA A 73 4.77 10.94 0.91
CA ALA A 73 4.74 11.12 -0.53
C ALA A 73 3.82 12.28 -0.96
N THR A 74 2.68 12.42 -0.29
CA THR A 74 1.74 13.51 -0.58
C THR A 74 2.36 14.86 -0.25
N VAL A 75 2.98 14.99 0.93
CA VAL A 75 3.63 16.24 1.37
C VAL A 75 4.84 16.56 0.50
N ASP A 76 5.72 15.57 0.26
CA ASP A 76 6.92 15.74 -0.56
C ASP A 76 6.58 16.24 -1.97
N LEU A 77 5.53 15.66 -2.60
CA LEU A 77 5.08 16.14 -3.91
C LEU A 77 4.50 17.56 -3.83
N MET A 78 3.76 17.91 -2.78
CA MET A 78 3.23 19.26 -2.59
C MET A 78 4.34 20.31 -2.46
N GLU A 79 5.45 19.94 -1.80
CA GLU A 79 6.60 20.82 -1.55
C GLU A 79 7.66 20.77 -2.66
N ALA A 80 7.54 19.80 -3.61
CA ALA A 80 8.50 19.65 -4.69
C ALA A 80 8.65 20.93 -5.52
N ASP A 81 9.89 21.24 -5.92
CA ASP A 81 10.18 22.38 -6.79
C ASP A 81 9.44 22.25 -8.13
N PRO A 82 8.51 23.16 -8.46
CA PRO A 82 7.72 23.08 -9.68
C PRO A 82 8.57 23.11 -10.96
N ALA A 83 9.79 23.66 -10.90
CA ALA A 83 10.70 23.72 -12.04
C ALA A 83 11.30 22.36 -12.39
N LYS A 84 11.31 21.40 -11.44
CA LYS A 84 11.80 20.02 -11.65
C LYS A 84 10.73 19.08 -12.17
N LEU A 85 9.46 19.43 -12.01
CA LEU A 85 8.35 18.57 -12.41
C LEU A 85 8.13 18.66 -13.94
N LYS A 86 8.53 17.60 -14.64
CA LYS A 86 8.20 17.41 -16.07
C LYS A 86 6.75 16.97 -16.23
N HIS A 87 6.29 16.08 -15.33
CA HIS A 87 4.89 15.68 -15.21
C HIS A 87 4.24 16.48 -14.09
N ARG A 88 2.92 16.62 -14.13
CA ARG A 88 2.18 17.38 -13.12
C ARG A 88 1.24 16.54 -12.30
N ASN A 89 0.79 15.45 -12.87
CA ASN A 89 -0.16 14.57 -12.19
C ASN A 89 0.11 13.11 -12.53
N SER A 90 -0.68 12.24 -11.86
CA SER A 90 -0.65 10.81 -12.10
C SER A 90 0.70 10.15 -11.82
N PHE A 91 1.48 10.71 -10.89
CA PHE A 91 2.69 10.06 -10.44
C PHE A 91 2.34 8.74 -9.76
N ASN A 92 2.75 7.64 -10.35
CA ASN A 92 2.73 6.37 -9.61
C ASN A 92 3.76 6.45 -8.49
N ILE A 93 3.39 5.93 -7.33
CA ILE A 93 4.32 5.74 -6.21
C ILE A 93 4.22 4.29 -5.75
N ALA A 94 5.36 3.63 -5.68
CA ALA A 94 5.48 2.24 -5.26
C ALA A 94 6.30 2.14 -3.97
N ALA A 95 6.05 1.11 -3.17
CA ALA A 95 6.84 0.83 -1.99
C ALA A 95 7.26 -0.64 -1.90
N MET A 96 6.30 -1.55 -1.84
CA MET A 96 6.56 -2.97 -1.71
C MET A 96 5.51 -3.79 -2.47
N SER A 97 5.95 -4.85 -3.13
CA SER A 97 5.05 -5.80 -3.77
C SER A 97 5.21 -7.18 -3.14
N PHE A 98 4.12 -7.75 -2.66
CA PHE A 98 4.15 -9.04 -1.99
C PHE A 98 2.83 -9.81 -2.19
N THR A 99 2.89 -11.11 -1.90
CA THR A 99 1.73 -12.01 -1.94
C THR A 99 1.20 -12.28 -0.53
N PRO A 100 -0.03 -12.81 -0.38
CA PRO A 100 -0.52 -13.29 0.90
C PRO A 100 0.40 -14.28 1.59
N GLU A 101 1.11 -15.13 0.83
CA GLU A 101 2.06 -16.07 1.41
C GLU A 101 3.31 -15.37 1.95
N ILE A 102 3.85 -14.40 1.23
CA ILE A 102 5.04 -13.65 1.67
C ILE A 102 4.75 -12.88 2.98
N ILE A 103 3.63 -12.19 3.08
CA ILE A 103 3.28 -11.48 4.33
C ILE A 103 3.02 -12.47 5.48
N ARG A 104 2.42 -13.64 5.22
CA ARG A 104 2.25 -14.69 6.21
C ARG A 104 3.59 -15.11 6.81
N GLU A 105 4.60 -15.39 5.97
CA GLU A 105 5.93 -15.77 6.42
C GLU A 105 6.58 -14.70 7.30
N VAL A 106 6.41 -13.42 6.94
CA VAL A 106 6.93 -12.31 7.75
C VAL A 106 6.22 -12.24 9.09
N VAL A 107 4.89 -12.35 9.13
CA VAL A 107 4.12 -12.35 10.38
C VAL A 107 4.50 -13.53 11.25
N GLU A 108 4.68 -14.73 10.69
CA GLU A 108 5.06 -15.93 11.45
C GLU A 108 6.44 -15.78 12.13
N ARG A 109 7.39 -15.07 11.50
CA ARG A 109 8.70 -14.78 12.14
C ARG A 109 8.56 -13.92 13.40
N HIS A 110 7.59 -13.03 13.44
CA HIS A 110 7.33 -12.15 14.60
C HIS A 110 6.35 -12.77 15.61
N VAL A 111 5.46 -13.65 15.17
CA VAL A 111 4.45 -14.33 15.97
C VAL A 111 4.58 -15.84 15.74
N PRO A 112 5.52 -16.51 16.45
CA PRO A 112 5.74 -17.94 16.25
C PRO A 112 4.48 -18.78 16.49
N GLY A 113 4.18 -19.65 15.53
CA GLY A 113 2.98 -20.48 15.55
C GLY A 113 1.72 -19.84 14.97
N PHE A 114 1.83 -18.64 14.38
CA PHE A 114 0.74 -18.03 13.63
C PHE A 114 0.30 -18.96 12.48
N GLN A 115 -1.01 -19.13 12.34
CA GLN A 115 -1.60 -20.00 11.34
C GLN A 115 -2.45 -19.19 10.37
N MET A 116 -2.30 -19.49 9.09
CA MET A 116 -3.11 -18.93 8.01
C MET A 116 -3.63 -20.02 7.09
N GLU A 117 -4.89 -19.92 6.71
CA GLU A 117 -5.54 -20.77 5.73
C GLU A 117 -6.12 -19.92 4.60
N TYR A 118 -6.44 -20.56 3.50
CA TYR A 118 -7.01 -19.90 2.33
C TYR A 118 -8.44 -20.37 2.08
N ASN A 119 -9.38 -19.42 2.01
CA ASN A 119 -10.73 -19.60 1.49
C ASN A 119 -10.97 -18.55 0.42
N VAL A 120 -10.44 -18.83 -0.77
CA VAL A 120 -10.35 -17.85 -1.87
C VAL A 120 -11.74 -17.46 -2.34
N ASP A 121 -12.03 -16.14 -2.29
CA ASP A 121 -13.20 -15.54 -2.91
C ASP A 121 -12.92 -15.36 -4.42
N PRO A 122 -13.67 -16.05 -5.31
CA PRO A 122 -13.37 -15.99 -6.74
C PRO A 122 -13.46 -14.61 -7.35
N VAL A 123 -14.34 -13.74 -6.83
CA VAL A 123 -14.51 -12.37 -7.33
C VAL A 123 -13.34 -11.50 -6.91
N LYS A 124 -12.96 -11.55 -5.64
CA LYS A 124 -11.82 -10.79 -5.13
C LYS A 124 -10.51 -11.25 -5.77
N ASP A 125 -10.32 -12.55 -5.94
CA ASP A 125 -9.13 -13.12 -6.59
C ASP A 125 -9.01 -12.67 -8.05
N GLN A 126 -10.11 -12.70 -8.80
CA GLN A 126 -10.13 -12.22 -10.17
C GLN A 126 -9.81 -10.72 -10.27
N ILE A 127 -10.36 -9.90 -9.37
CA ILE A 127 -10.04 -8.47 -9.29
C ILE A 127 -8.56 -8.28 -9.01
N SER A 128 -8.02 -8.96 -7.99
CA SER A 128 -6.60 -8.85 -7.61
C SER A 128 -5.66 -9.22 -8.76
N ARG A 129 -5.95 -10.32 -9.47
CA ARG A 129 -5.15 -10.77 -10.62
C ARG A 129 -5.24 -9.85 -11.83
N SER A 130 -6.23 -8.96 -11.88
CA SER A 130 -6.35 -7.95 -12.94
C SER A 130 -5.47 -6.72 -12.70
N TRP A 131 -4.93 -6.58 -11.51
CA TRP A 131 -4.05 -5.46 -11.15
C TRP A 131 -2.59 -5.75 -11.55
N PRO A 132 -1.79 -4.70 -11.79
CA PRO A 132 -0.37 -4.90 -12.02
C PRO A 132 0.31 -5.43 -10.75
N ASN A 133 1.31 -6.31 -10.92
CA ASN A 133 2.09 -6.85 -9.80
C ASN A 133 2.98 -5.78 -9.15
N SER A 134 3.32 -4.73 -9.89
CA SER A 134 4.11 -3.59 -9.41
C SER A 134 3.77 -2.34 -10.21
N LEU A 135 4.02 -1.18 -9.63
CA LEU A 135 3.89 0.12 -10.26
C LEU A 135 5.28 0.66 -10.66
N ASP A 136 5.38 1.20 -11.87
CA ASP A 136 6.56 1.95 -12.27
C ASP A 136 6.47 3.38 -11.70
N ASP A 137 7.33 3.69 -10.75
CA ASP A 137 7.43 4.98 -10.06
C ASP A 137 8.67 5.79 -10.46
N THR A 138 9.29 5.46 -11.60
CA THR A 138 10.51 6.12 -12.10
C THR A 138 10.36 7.63 -12.15
N CYS A 139 9.24 8.13 -12.70
CA CYS A 139 8.98 9.58 -12.76
C CYS A 139 8.98 10.24 -11.37
N ALA A 140 8.38 9.60 -10.37
CA ALA A 140 8.35 10.12 -9.01
C ALA A 140 9.76 10.19 -8.40
N ARG A 141 10.56 9.15 -8.62
CA ARG A 141 11.95 9.07 -8.14
C ARG A 141 12.84 10.12 -8.78
N GLU A 142 12.73 10.31 -10.09
CA GLU A 142 13.59 11.23 -10.84
C GLU A 142 13.20 12.70 -10.66
N GLU A 143 11.92 13.01 -10.57
CA GLU A 143 11.45 14.39 -10.63
C GLU A 143 11.35 15.06 -9.25
N TRP A 144 11.01 14.31 -8.21
CA TRP A 144 10.87 14.86 -6.87
C TRP A 144 11.47 14.00 -5.76
N GLY A 145 12.26 12.96 -6.13
CA GLY A 145 13.08 12.22 -5.19
C GLY A 145 12.32 11.21 -4.33
N TRP A 146 11.16 10.72 -4.81
CA TRP A 146 10.39 9.71 -4.11
C TRP A 146 11.26 8.50 -3.74
N LYS A 147 11.15 8.06 -2.50
CA LYS A 147 11.77 6.84 -2.00
C LYS A 147 10.99 6.33 -0.80
N PRO A 148 10.49 5.08 -0.82
CA PRO A 148 9.83 4.52 0.36
C PRO A 148 10.84 4.35 1.50
N GLU A 149 10.40 4.53 2.73
CA GLU A 149 11.18 4.32 3.96
C GLU A 149 10.82 3.02 4.66
N TRP A 150 9.64 2.48 4.36
CA TRP A 150 9.13 1.26 4.96
C TRP A 150 9.23 0.09 4.00
N ASP A 151 9.78 -1.01 4.49
CA ASP A 151 9.71 -2.33 3.86
C ASP A 151 8.71 -3.23 4.60
N LEU A 152 8.50 -4.43 4.08
CA LEU A 152 7.54 -5.37 4.65
C LEU A 152 7.89 -5.79 6.08
N GLU A 153 9.19 -5.92 6.41
CA GLU A 153 9.66 -6.33 7.72
C GLU A 153 9.42 -5.24 8.77
N SER A 154 9.87 -4.02 8.51
CA SER A 154 9.69 -2.87 9.40
C SER A 154 8.22 -2.51 9.59
N MET A 155 7.42 -2.54 8.52
CA MET A 155 5.98 -2.34 8.58
C MET A 155 5.31 -3.42 9.44
N THR A 156 5.66 -4.70 9.25
CA THR A 156 5.07 -5.81 10.03
C THR A 156 5.31 -5.61 11.52
N LYS A 157 6.53 -5.27 11.90
CA LYS A 157 6.86 -5.01 13.30
C LYS A 157 6.03 -3.87 13.89
N ASP A 158 5.95 -2.73 13.20
CA ASP A 158 5.18 -1.56 13.65
C ASP A 158 3.67 -1.85 13.69
N MET A 159 3.14 -2.56 12.70
CA MET A 159 1.73 -2.97 12.66
C MET A 159 1.37 -3.86 13.85
N LEU A 160 2.17 -4.89 14.14
CA LEU A 160 1.92 -5.77 15.29
C LEU A 160 1.97 -5.02 16.62
N GLU A 161 2.94 -4.13 16.79
CA GLU A 161 3.07 -3.32 18.02
C GLU A 161 1.86 -2.39 18.21
N LYS A 162 1.47 -1.65 17.17
CA LYS A 162 0.37 -0.68 17.23
C LYS A 162 -1.00 -1.32 17.33
N VAL A 163 -1.22 -2.43 16.63
CA VAL A 163 -2.46 -3.21 16.76
C VAL A 163 -2.57 -3.81 18.15
N ALA A 164 -1.47 -4.34 18.72
CA ALA A 164 -1.47 -4.86 20.09
C ALA A 164 -1.77 -3.76 21.13
N ALA A 165 -1.24 -2.56 20.95
CA ALA A 165 -1.55 -1.42 21.82
C ALA A 165 -3.01 -0.98 21.74
N LYS A 166 -3.62 -1.08 20.55
CA LYS A 166 -5.02 -0.69 20.29
C LYS A 166 -6.05 -1.69 20.83
N LEU A 167 -5.66 -2.97 20.96
CA LEU A 167 -6.55 -4.04 21.44
C LEU A 167 -6.48 -4.26 22.96
N LYS A 168 -5.61 -3.56 23.67
CA LYS A 168 -5.55 -3.51 25.13
C LYS A 168 -6.60 -2.55 25.69
#